data_ef60d925d812d719a5af6a02c7597a2f
#
_entry.id   ef60d925d812d719a5af6a02c7597a2f
#
_cell.length_a   1.000
_cell.length_b   1.000
_cell.length_c   1.000
_cell.angle_alpha   90.00
_cell.angle_beta   90.00
_cell.angle_gamma   90.00
#
_symmetry.space_group_name_H-M   'P 1'
#
loop_
_entity.id
_entity.type
_entity.pdbx_description
1 polymer ?
#
loop_
_entity_poly.entity_id
_entity_poly.type
_entity_poly.pdbx_seq_one_letter_code
_entity_poly.pdbx_strand_id
1 'polypeptide(L)'
;MEELKKLASILRALDVWAQIEDEGTENEFLCVRDNNNHGVSFEWQIWYVDSYYELHLFVNNELMYDQTYLYTPLFVVGQITSDIQKY
;
A
#
# COMPACT_ATOMS: atom_id res chain seq x y z
N MET A 1 0.21 -14.10 5.11
CA MET A 1 -0.86 -13.44 5.84
C MET A 1 -2.06 -13.20 4.93
N GLU A 2 -3.22 -13.68 5.33
CA GLU A 2 -4.42 -13.66 4.49
C GLU A 2 -4.89 -12.24 4.14
N GLU A 3 -4.84 -11.32 5.07
CA GLU A 3 -5.30 -9.94 4.89
C GLU A 3 -4.46 -9.21 3.85
N LEU A 4 -3.15 -9.42 3.86
CA LEU A 4 -2.27 -8.83 2.86
C LEU A 4 -2.45 -9.48 1.49
N LYS A 5 -2.70 -10.80 1.44
CA LYS A 5 -2.98 -11.51 0.18
C LYS A 5 -4.29 -11.03 -0.44
N LYS A 6 -5.33 -10.82 0.37
CA LYS A 6 -6.59 -10.28 -0.11
C LYS A 6 -6.43 -8.89 -0.70
N LEU A 7 -5.72 -8.02 0.02
CA LEU A 7 -5.45 -6.67 -0.44
C LEU A 7 -4.65 -6.68 -1.74
N ALA A 8 -3.60 -7.52 -1.81
CA ALA A 8 -2.80 -7.66 -3.02
C ALA A 8 -3.65 -8.09 -4.21
N SER A 9 -4.57 -9.05 -4.02
CA SER A 9 -5.47 -9.53 -5.08
C SER A 9 -6.37 -8.40 -5.58
N ILE A 10 -6.91 -7.59 -4.68
CA ILE A 10 -7.77 -6.45 -5.05
C ILE A 10 -6.98 -5.44 -5.88
N LEU A 11 -5.78 -5.09 -5.42
CA LEU A 11 -4.94 -4.11 -6.10
C LEU A 11 -4.50 -4.60 -7.48
N ARG A 12 -4.13 -5.88 -7.60
CA ARG A 12 -3.76 -6.48 -8.88
C ARG A 12 -4.93 -6.50 -9.85
N ALA A 13 -6.15 -6.73 -9.36
CA ALA A 13 -7.36 -6.67 -10.19
C ALA A 13 -7.63 -5.25 -10.72
N LEU A 14 -7.08 -4.24 -10.06
CA LEU A 14 -7.16 -2.83 -10.48
C LEU A 14 -5.92 -2.40 -11.27
N ASP A 15 -5.12 -3.35 -11.75
CA ASP A 15 -3.86 -3.13 -12.48
C ASP A 15 -2.81 -2.34 -11.69
N VAL A 16 -2.82 -2.48 -10.38
CA VAL A 16 -1.81 -1.86 -9.51
C VAL A 16 -0.78 -2.92 -9.13
N TRP A 17 0.49 -2.61 -9.30
CA TRP A 17 1.56 -3.52 -8.93
C TRP A 17 1.63 -3.67 -7.41
N ALA A 18 1.58 -4.91 -6.94
CA ALA A 18 1.61 -5.24 -5.53
C ALA A 18 2.33 -6.56 -5.31
N GLN A 19 3.25 -6.60 -4.35
CA GLN A 19 4.03 -7.79 -4.03
C GLN A 19 4.24 -7.91 -2.53
N ILE A 20 4.03 -9.12 -2.00
CA ILE A 20 4.30 -9.41 -0.59
C ILE A 20 5.79 -9.59 -0.40
N GLU A 21 6.37 -8.85 0.54
CA GLU A 21 7.77 -8.93 0.92
C GLU A 21 7.91 -9.62 2.28
N ASP A 22 9.02 -10.32 2.48
CA ASP A 22 9.34 -11.04 3.71
C ASP A 22 8.21 -12.00 4.14
N GLU A 23 7.60 -12.66 3.16
CA GLU A 23 6.46 -13.54 3.35
C GLU A 23 6.78 -14.65 4.36
N GLY A 24 5.84 -14.86 5.29
CA GLY A 24 5.96 -15.89 6.32
C GLY A 24 6.79 -15.48 7.53
N THR A 25 7.31 -14.26 7.58
CA THR A 25 8.04 -13.73 8.73
C THR A 25 7.19 -12.71 9.48
N GLU A 26 7.65 -12.31 10.66
CA GLU A 26 6.97 -11.27 11.44
C GLU A 26 7.11 -9.86 10.82
N ASN A 27 8.01 -9.72 9.84
CA ASN A 27 8.22 -8.46 9.12
C ASN A 27 7.50 -8.42 7.78
N GLU A 28 6.57 -9.33 7.52
CA GLU A 28 5.83 -9.41 6.27
C GLU A 28 5.05 -8.12 6.01
N PHE A 29 5.18 -7.60 4.80
CA PHE A 29 4.42 -6.42 4.38
C PHE A 29 4.11 -6.49 2.89
N LEU A 30 3.15 -5.69 2.46
CA LEU A 30 2.79 -5.55 1.05
C LEU A 30 3.44 -4.29 0.49
N CYS A 31 4.22 -4.46 -0.57
CA CYS A 31 4.81 -3.35 -1.32
C CYS A 31 3.91 -3.05 -2.51
N VAL A 32 3.45 -1.81 -2.62
CA VAL A 32 2.58 -1.35 -3.71
C VAL A 32 3.29 -0.19 -4.40
N ARG A 33 3.34 -0.22 -5.74
CA ARG A 33 3.99 0.85 -6.52
C ARG A 33 3.10 1.31 -7.64
N ASP A 34 3.17 2.59 -7.95
CA ASP A 34 2.47 3.18 -9.07
C ASP A 34 3.18 4.48 -9.49
N ASN A 35 2.80 4.98 -10.66
CA ASN A 35 3.27 6.27 -11.18
C ASN A 35 2.06 7.04 -11.68
N ASN A 36 2.09 8.36 -11.58
CA ASN A 36 1.05 9.17 -12.19
C ASN A 36 1.52 9.74 -13.54
N ASN A 37 0.63 10.45 -14.23
CA ASN A 37 0.91 11.04 -15.55
C ASN A 37 1.92 12.19 -15.50
N HIS A 38 2.29 12.64 -14.32
CA HIS A 38 3.24 13.75 -14.13
C HIS A 38 4.65 13.26 -13.78
N GLY A 39 4.90 11.96 -13.91
CA GLY A 39 6.22 11.38 -13.62
C GLY A 39 6.53 11.21 -12.14
N VAL A 40 5.53 11.26 -11.29
CA VAL A 40 5.69 11.06 -9.86
C VAL A 40 5.63 9.57 -9.56
N SER A 41 6.61 9.06 -8.80
CA SER A 41 6.67 7.67 -8.36
C SER A 41 6.16 7.52 -6.94
N PHE A 42 5.30 6.53 -6.75
CA PHE A 42 4.70 6.23 -5.45
C PHE A 42 5.09 4.83 -5.01
N GLU A 43 5.37 4.68 -3.72
CA GLU A 43 5.50 3.37 -3.09
C GLU A 43 4.78 3.41 -1.75
N TRP A 44 3.83 2.48 -1.55
CA TRP A 44 3.20 2.25 -0.26
C TRP A 44 3.76 0.96 0.32
N GLN A 45 4.18 1.01 1.57
CA GLN A 45 4.53 -0.17 2.34
C GLN A 45 3.42 -0.38 3.35
N ILE A 46 2.80 -1.55 3.33
CA ILE A 46 1.57 -1.82 4.07
C ILE A 46 1.76 -3.03 4.96
N TRP A 47 1.66 -2.81 6.26
CA TRP A 47 1.66 -3.88 7.26
C TRP A 47 0.25 -4.10 7.76
N TYR A 48 -0.05 -5.33 8.19
CA TYR A 48 -1.30 -5.63 8.87
C TYR A 48 -0.98 -5.99 10.32
N VAL A 49 -1.36 -5.12 11.25
CA VAL A 49 -1.02 -5.21 12.67
C VAL A 49 -2.25 -4.90 13.50
N ASP A 50 -2.54 -5.73 14.50
CA ASP A 50 -3.63 -5.49 15.46
C ASP A 50 -4.98 -5.22 14.80
N SER A 51 -5.28 -5.95 13.73
CA SER A 51 -6.54 -5.90 12.99
C SER A 51 -6.74 -4.62 12.16
N TYR A 52 -5.67 -3.93 11.80
CA TYR A 52 -5.75 -2.79 10.88
C TYR A 52 -4.53 -2.77 9.95
N TYR A 53 -4.67 -2.04 8.85
CA TYR A 53 -3.58 -1.81 7.90
C TYR A 53 -2.84 -0.54 8.27
N GLU A 54 -1.53 -0.65 8.39
CA GLU A 54 -0.65 0.49 8.64
C GLU A 54 0.07 0.82 7.34
N LEU A 55 -0.09 2.04 6.86
CA LEU A 55 0.48 2.48 5.58
C LEU A 55 1.62 3.47 5.79
N HIS A 56 2.67 3.28 4.98
CA HIS A 56 3.78 4.21 4.84
C HIS A 56 3.85 4.61 3.37
N LEU A 57 3.82 5.91 3.08
CA LEU A 57 3.89 6.40 1.71
C LEU A 57 5.23 7.07 1.44
N PHE A 58 5.86 6.65 0.33
CA PHE A 58 7.04 7.29 -0.24
C PHE A 58 6.66 7.90 -1.59
N VAL A 59 6.99 9.17 -1.80
CA VAL A 59 6.81 9.87 -3.07
C VAL A 59 8.18 10.27 -3.58
N ASN A 60 8.56 9.76 -4.75
CA ASN A 60 9.90 9.95 -5.31
C ASN A 60 10.99 9.57 -4.30
N ASN A 61 10.79 8.44 -3.60
CA ASN A 61 11.67 7.88 -2.56
C ASN A 61 11.76 8.71 -1.27
N GLU A 62 10.88 9.68 -1.09
CA GLU A 62 10.83 10.48 0.13
C GLU A 62 9.60 10.10 0.96
N LEU A 63 9.83 9.80 2.24
CA LEU A 63 8.74 9.42 3.15
C LEU A 63 7.80 10.59 3.38
N MET A 64 6.52 10.40 3.06
CA MET A 64 5.50 11.43 3.21
C MET A 64 4.65 11.22 4.47
N TYR A 65 4.33 9.96 4.79
CA TYR A 65 3.67 9.63 6.05
C TYR A 65 3.99 8.18 6.40
N ASP A 66 3.96 7.84 7.69
CA ASP A 66 4.35 6.53 8.18
C ASP A 66 3.37 5.91 9.19
N GLN A 67 2.24 6.52 9.46
CA GLN A 67 1.31 6.03 10.47
C GLN A 67 -0.15 6.29 10.09
N THR A 68 -0.53 5.95 8.89
CA THR A 68 -1.95 5.97 8.54
C THR A 68 -2.53 4.59 8.82
N TYR A 69 -3.58 4.52 9.63
CA TYR A 69 -4.22 3.28 10.07
C TYR A 69 -5.60 3.15 9.46
N LEU A 70 -5.83 2.06 8.73
CA LEU A 70 -7.08 1.83 8.02
C LEU A 70 -7.59 0.41 8.34
N TYR A 71 -8.88 0.25 8.48
CA TYR A 71 -9.46 -0.99 8.98
C TYR A 71 -9.94 -1.95 7.89
N THR A 72 -10.13 -1.49 6.68
CA THR A 72 -10.64 -2.34 5.59
C THR A 72 -9.81 -2.18 4.32
N PRO A 73 -9.78 -3.23 3.45
CA PRO A 73 -9.11 -3.11 2.15
C PRO A 73 -9.65 -1.96 1.30
N LEU A 74 -10.95 -1.70 1.38
CA LEU A 74 -11.58 -0.62 0.60
C LEU A 74 -11.04 0.75 1.00
N PHE A 75 -10.82 0.97 2.29
CA PHE A 75 -10.21 2.21 2.77
C PHE A 75 -8.75 2.35 2.30
N VAL A 76 -8.02 1.23 2.23
CA VAL A 76 -6.65 1.25 1.71
C VAL A 76 -6.64 1.65 0.24
N VAL A 77 -7.51 1.05 -0.58
CA VAL A 77 -7.65 1.41 -2.00
C VAL A 77 -8.00 2.88 -2.14
N GLY A 78 -8.93 3.38 -1.33
CA GLY A 78 -9.30 4.80 -1.32
C GLY A 78 -8.15 5.72 -0.97
N GLN A 79 -7.33 5.34 0.01
CA GLN A 79 -6.15 6.12 0.39
C GLN A 79 -5.13 6.16 -0.73
N ILE A 80 -4.85 5.02 -1.38
CA ILE A 80 -3.93 4.96 -2.52
C ILE A 80 -4.41 5.86 -3.65
N THR A 81 -5.70 5.78 -4.01
CA THR A 81 -6.29 6.60 -5.06
C THR A 81 -6.18 8.09 -4.72
N SER A 82 -6.50 8.45 -3.49
CA SER A 82 -6.41 9.83 -3.01
C SER A 82 -4.96 10.35 -3.07
N ASP A 83 -3.99 9.52 -2.68
CA ASP A 83 -2.58 9.89 -2.70
C ASP A 83 -2.10 10.19 -4.12
N ILE A 84 -2.47 9.34 -5.09
CA ILE A 84 -2.11 9.54 -6.50
C ILE A 84 -2.67 10.85 -7.03
N GLN A 85 -3.89 11.21 -6.65
CA GLN A 85 -4.53 12.44 -7.09
C GLN A 85 -3.95 13.69 -6.45
N LYS A 86 -3.38 13.56 -5.24
CA LYS A 86 -2.83 14.67 -4.48
C LYS A 86 -1.51 15.19 -5.06
N TYR A 87 -0.72 14.30 -5.64
CA TYR A 87 0.63 14.60 -6.15
C TYR A 87 0.65 14.51 -7.67
#